data_d5641de1ec9082521506a399aa778b2d
#
_entry.id   d5641de1ec9082521506a399aa778b2d
#
_cell.length_a   1.000
_cell.length_b   1.000
_cell.length_c   1.000
_cell.angle_alpha   90.00
_cell.angle_beta   90.00
_cell.angle_gamma   90.00
#
_symmetry.space_group_name_H-M   'P 1'
#
loop_
_entity.id
_entity.type
_entity.pdbx_description
1 polymer ?
#
loop_
_entity_poly.entity_id
_entity_poly.type
_entity_poly.pdbx_seq_one_letter_code
_entity_poly.pdbx_strand_id
1 'polypeptide(L)'
;MSVGVRIEETIEIPPGIDSLEKFRQWALSDDFPEIGRIDYIQGVIDVNGVVVDAGMVEVELMPERMISHSDVKAAVARRLTERVLDSDLGKVCIDGMRFSTLESSISCEPDVFVLLHETIESGEVVLTPASGGTADFIEIQGGPDLVIEIVSPSSVAKDTRRLPPAYFAAGVREYWLIDARGEDLQFQIFRRGESGFVENDVDAEGFQDSDVLDRRYRLTRERGRRDEWRFVLDERMAHGS
;
A
#
# COMPACT_ATOMS: atom_id res chain seq x y z
N MET A 1 -10.67 -30.85 10.40
CA MET A 1 -11.63 -29.85 9.88
C MET A 1 -11.41 -28.60 10.73
N SER A 2 -10.83 -27.56 10.15
CA SER A 2 -10.67 -26.26 10.83
C SER A 2 -12.00 -25.54 10.71
N VAL A 3 -12.68 -25.28 11.80
CA VAL A 3 -13.84 -24.40 11.86
C VAL A 3 -13.30 -22.99 11.84
N GLY A 4 -13.27 -22.37 10.65
CA GLY A 4 -12.99 -20.95 10.53
C GLY A 4 -14.13 -20.18 11.17
N VAL A 5 -13.85 -19.37 12.17
CA VAL A 5 -14.80 -18.37 12.69
C VAL A 5 -14.86 -17.26 11.64
N ARG A 6 -16.02 -17.11 10.98
CA ARG A 6 -16.34 -15.93 10.17
C ARG A 6 -16.86 -14.87 11.13
N ILE A 7 -16.27 -13.70 11.09
CA ILE A 7 -16.81 -12.50 11.73
C ILE A 7 -17.42 -11.68 10.61
N GLU A 8 -18.73 -11.55 10.62
CA GLU A 8 -19.48 -10.68 9.72
C GLU A 8 -19.77 -9.40 10.48
N GLU A 9 -19.30 -8.29 9.94
CA GLU A 9 -19.57 -6.94 10.43
C GLU A 9 -20.36 -6.20 9.37
N THR A 10 -21.20 -5.28 9.79
CA THR A 10 -21.96 -4.45 8.87
C THR A 10 -21.41 -3.04 8.87
N ILE A 11 -21.02 -2.55 7.72
CA ILE A 11 -20.57 -1.18 7.50
C ILE A 11 -21.69 -0.43 6.76
N GLU A 12 -22.03 0.75 7.24
CA GLU A 12 -22.93 1.65 6.53
C GLU A 12 -22.12 2.62 5.65
N ILE A 13 -22.26 2.49 4.33
CA ILE A 13 -21.72 3.45 3.37
C ILE A 13 -22.77 4.56 3.17
N PRO A 14 -22.50 5.82 3.55
CA PRO A 14 -23.47 6.89 3.41
C PRO A 14 -23.96 7.06 1.98
N PRO A 15 -25.24 7.35 1.77
CA PRO A 15 -25.76 7.65 0.45
C PRO A 15 -25.15 8.96 -0.10
N GLY A 16 -24.94 9.00 -1.41
CA GLY A 16 -24.50 10.21 -2.11
C GLY A 16 -23.01 10.48 -2.08
N ILE A 17 -22.17 9.50 -1.73
CA ILE A 17 -20.72 9.54 -1.96
C ILE A 17 -20.46 9.30 -3.44
N ASP A 18 -20.55 10.36 -4.24
CA ASP A 18 -20.40 10.35 -5.69
C ASP A 18 -19.09 11.06 -6.16
N SER A 19 -18.30 11.53 -5.22
CA SER A 19 -17.03 12.21 -5.49
C SER A 19 -15.98 11.93 -4.42
N LEU A 20 -14.74 12.11 -4.78
CA LEU A 20 -13.62 11.97 -3.84
C LEU A 20 -13.73 12.96 -2.67
N GLU A 21 -14.19 14.20 -2.92
CA GLU A 21 -14.36 15.18 -1.84
C GLU A 21 -15.34 14.68 -0.79
N LYS A 22 -16.49 14.13 -1.20
CA LYS A 22 -17.48 13.59 -0.26
C LYS A 22 -16.96 12.34 0.45
N PHE A 23 -16.22 11.49 -0.27
CA PHE A 23 -15.56 10.34 0.36
C PHE A 23 -14.56 10.79 1.43
N ARG A 24 -13.69 11.76 1.12
CA ARG A 24 -12.71 12.29 2.08
C ARG A 24 -13.37 12.95 3.29
N GLN A 25 -14.47 13.71 3.08
CA GLN A 25 -15.25 14.27 4.19
C GLN A 25 -15.72 13.19 5.16
N TRP A 26 -16.23 12.09 4.62
CA TRP A 26 -16.65 10.94 5.42
C TRP A 26 -15.44 10.21 6.04
N ALA A 27 -14.39 9.93 5.26
CA ALA A 27 -13.20 9.22 5.74
C ALA A 27 -12.43 9.96 6.86
N LEU A 28 -12.61 11.28 6.97
CA LEU A 28 -12.01 12.12 8.01
C LEU A 28 -13.00 12.48 9.14
N SER A 29 -14.21 11.91 9.12
CA SER A 29 -15.22 12.12 10.17
C SER A 29 -15.18 11.01 11.23
N ASP A 30 -15.78 11.31 12.39
CA ASP A 30 -15.96 10.34 13.48
C ASP A 30 -16.90 9.18 13.10
N ASP A 31 -17.67 9.32 12.02
CA ASP A 31 -18.59 8.28 11.51
C ASP A 31 -17.90 7.28 10.57
N PHE A 32 -16.62 7.47 10.26
CA PHE A 32 -15.88 6.53 9.42
C PHE A 32 -15.60 5.23 10.19
N PRO A 33 -15.90 4.06 9.61
CA PRO A 33 -15.72 2.79 10.30
C PRO A 33 -14.25 2.53 10.67
N GLU A 34 -14.01 2.11 11.90
CA GLU A 34 -12.67 1.68 12.37
C GLU A 34 -12.31 0.28 11.88
N ILE A 35 -13.25 -0.42 11.24
CA ILE A 35 -13.09 -1.80 10.79
C ILE A 35 -13.10 -1.89 9.27
N GLY A 36 -12.25 -2.76 8.76
CA GLY A 36 -12.10 -2.97 7.32
C GLY A 36 -11.25 -1.87 6.66
N ARG A 37 -10.75 -2.19 5.48
CA ARG A 37 -10.06 -1.22 4.63
C ARG A 37 -11.07 -0.68 3.62
N ILE A 38 -11.35 0.61 3.67
CA ILE A 38 -12.30 1.28 2.77
C ILE A 38 -11.54 2.28 1.93
N ASP A 39 -11.50 2.03 0.64
CA ASP A 39 -10.79 2.85 -0.34
C ASP A 39 -11.76 3.46 -1.36
N TYR A 40 -11.41 4.62 -1.90
CA TYR A 40 -12.07 5.21 -3.06
C TYR A 40 -11.10 5.21 -4.24
N ILE A 41 -11.46 4.51 -5.31
CA ILE A 41 -10.58 4.29 -6.45
C ILE A 41 -11.34 4.63 -7.73
N GLN A 42 -11.01 5.78 -8.35
CA GLN A 42 -11.55 6.21 -9.64
C GLN A 42 -13.09 6.15 -9.73
N GLY A 43 -13.77 6.66 -8.72
CA GLY A 43 -15.23 6.76 -8.70
C GLY A 43 -15.96 5.59 -8.06
N VAL A 44 -15.26 4.58 -7.55
CA VAL A 44 -15.89 3.44 -6.86
C VAL A 44 -15.36 3.30 -5.43
N ILE A 45 -16.22 2.84 -4.54
CA ILE A 45 -15.86 2.48 -3.17
C ILE A 45 -15.49 1.01 -3.14
N ASP A 46 -14.34 0.73 -2.57
CA ASP A 46 -13.82 -0.62 -2.35
C ASP A 46 -13.76 -0.91 -0.86
N VAL A 47 -14.34 -2.01 -0.43
CA VAL A 47 -14.25 -2.48 0.95
C VAL A 47 -13.57 -3.84 0.95
N ASN A 48 -12.41 -3.93 1.56
CA ASN A 48 -11.60 -5.16 1.64
C ASN A 48 -11.35 -5.85 0.28
N GLY A 49 -11.19 -5.08 -0.80
CA GLY A 49 -10.96 -5.61 -2.16
C GLY A 49 -12.24 -5.82 -2.98
N VAL A 50 -13.41 -5.55 -2.42
CA VAL A 50 -14.72 -5.69 -3.09
C VAL A 50 -15.32 -4.33 -3.39
N VAL A 51 -15.72 -4.10 -4.63
CA VAL A 51 -16.44 -2.87 -5.03
C VAL A 51 -17.86 -2.95 -4.50
N VAL A 52 -18.31 -1.89 -3.84
CA VAL A 52 -19.62 -1.79 -3.19
C VAL A 52 -20.36 -0.50 -3.57
N ASP A 53 -21.67 -0.54 -3.44
CA ASP A 53 -22.54 0.63 -3.55
C ASP A 53 -22.84 1.22 -2.15
N ALA A 54 -23.44 2.42 -2.12
CA ALA A 54 -23.92 3.03 -0.88
C ALA A 54 -25.00 2.18 -0.21
N GLY A 55 -25.02 2.16 1.11
CA GLY A 55 -25.96 1.40 1.93
C GLY A 55 -25.28 0.49 2.94
N MET A 56 -26.05 -0.45 3.48
CA MET A 56 -25.53 -1.45 4.42
C MET A 56 -24.75 -2.52 3.67
N VAL A 57 -23.48 -2.64 3.95
CA VAL A 57 -22.56 -3.61 3.37
C VAL A 57 -22.15 -4.61 4.43
N GLU A 58 -22.45 -5.89 4.19
CA GLU A 58 -21.90 -6.97 5.01
C GLU A 58 -20.45 -7.20 4.62
N VAL A 59 -19.56 -7.03 5.58
CA VAL A 59 -18.12 -7.17 5.39
C VAL A 59 -17.66 -8.43 6.12
N GLU A 60 -17.12 -9.37 5.37
CA GLU A 60 -16.43 -10.50 5.96
C GLU A 60 -15.03 -10.04 6.42
N LEU A 61 -14.82 -9.97 7.72
CA LEU A 61 -13.51 -9.71 8.28
C LEU A 61 -12.67 -10.98 8.19
N MET A 62 -11.89 -11.08 7.14
CA MET A 62 -10.91 -12.15 7.00
C MET A 62 -9.69 -11.80 7.85
N PRO A 63 -9.30 -12.66 8.79
CA PRO A 63 -8.05 -12.43 9.53
C PRO A 63 -6.88 -12.35 8.55
N GLU A 64 -6.03 -11.36 8.76
CA GLU A 64 -4.80 -11.22 8.00
C GLU A 64 -3.98 -12.51 8.10
N ARG A 65 -3.44 -12.98 6.99
CA ARG A 65 -2.63 -14.19 6.98
C ARG A 65 -1.24 -13.87 7.52
N MET A 66 -0.90 -14.45 8.65
CA MET A 66 0.37 -14.19 9.33
C MET A 66 1.57 -14.35 8.38
N ILE A 67 1.73 -15.49 7.74
CA ILE A 67 2.95 -15.78 6.98
C ILE A 67 2.96 -15.05 5.61
N SER A 68 1.90 -15.19 4.82
CA SER A 68 1.90 -14.66 3.45
C SER A 68 1.61 -13.17 3.33
N HIS A 69 1.29 -12.49 4.42
CA HIS A 69 1.00 -11.05 4.42
C HIS A 69 1.74 -10.33 5.56
N SER A 70 1.43 -10.60 6.83
CA SER A 70 2.00 -9.90 7.97
C SER A 70 3.52 -10.07 8.09
N ASP A 71 4.05 -11.29 7.93
CA ASP A 71 5.49 -11.54 7.99
C ASP A 71 6.24 -10.91 6.79
N VAL A 72 5.62 -10.89 5.61
CA VAL A 72 6.15 -10.19 4.43
C VAL A 72 6.20 -8.69 4.69
N LYS A 73 5.10 -8.11 5.17
CA LYS A 73 5.01 -6.69 5.54
C LYS A 73 6.10 -6.30 6.56
N ALA A 74 6.27 -7.12 7.59
CA ALA A 74 7.29 -6.90 8.62
C ALA A 74 8.72 -6.94 8.05
N ALA A 75 9.03 -7.87 7.13
CA ALA A 75 10.34 -7.97 6.49
C ALA A 75 10.64 -6.75 5.61
N VAL A 76 9.66 -6.32 4.82
CA VAL A 76 9.74 -5.14 3.95
C VAL A 76 9.89 -3.88 4.78
N ALA A 77 8.97 -3.66 5.72
CA ALA A 77 8.98 -2.48 6.59
C ALA A 77 10.29 -2.31 7.36
N ARG A 78 10.84 -3.41 7.91
CA ARG A 78 12.13 -3.39 8.59
C ARG A 78 13.24 -2.85 7.69
N ARG A 79 13.39 -3.40 6.47
CA ARG A 79 14.45 -2.98 5.55
C ARG A 79 14.27 -1.54 5.08
N LEU A 80 13.05 -1.14 4.79
CA LEU A 80 12.77 0.23 4.36
C LEU A 80 12.97 1.23 5.49
N THR A 81 12.62 0.87 6.73
CA THR A 81 12.91 1.70 7.91
C THR A 81 14.41 1.91 8.07
N GLU A 82 15.22 0.84 8.01
CA GLU A 82 16.69 0.93 8.04
C GLU A 82 17.20 1.84 6.89
N ARG A 83 16.69 1.70 5.68
CA ARG A 83 17.15 2.49 4.53
C ARG A 83 16.69 3.95 4.57
N VAL A 84 15.46 4.21 4.92
CA VAL A 84 14.82 5.54 4.79
C VAL A 84 15.03 6.37 6.05
N LEU A 85 14.74 5.82 7.24
CA LEU A 85 14.83 6.58 8.49
C LEU A 85 16.27 6.73 8.97
N ASP A 86 17.10 5.67 8.94
CA ASP A 86 18.47 5.74 9.40
C ASP A 86 19.35 6.62 8.49
N SER A 87 18.95 6.79 7.22
CA SER A 87 19.62 7.68 6.26
C SER A 87 18.96 9.07 6.16
N ASP A 88 17.95 9.36 6.97
CA ASP A 88 17.21 10.63 6.98
C ASP A 88 16.68 11.04 5.59
N LEU A 89 16.16 10.06 4.84
CA LEU A 89 15.63 10.31 3.50
C LEU A 89 14.15 10.72 3.53
N GLY A 90 13.40 10.31 4.55
CA GLY A 90 11.96 10.52 4.58
C GLY A 90 11.25 9.70 5.65
N LYS A 91 10.05 9.27 5.33
CA LYS A 91 9.16 8.48 6.20
C LYS A 91 8.76 7.18 5.55
N VAL A 92 8.60 6.15 6.36
CA VAL A 92 7.96 4.87 5.98
C VAL A 92 6.64 4.79 6.74
N CYS A 93 5.55 4.69 6.01
CA CYS A 93 4.22 4.51 6.58
C CYS A 93 3.76 3.07 6.35
N ILE A 94 3.19 2.47 7.38
CA ILE A 94 2.79 1.07 7.40
C ILE A 94 1.36 1.02 7.92
N ASP A 95 0.43 0.54 7.13
CA ASP A 95 -1.01 0.50 7.42
C ASP A 95 -1.61 1.83 7.93
N GLY A 96 -2.91 2.00 7.83
CA GLY A 96 -3.67 3.06 8.48
C GLY A 96 -3.38 4.50 8.04
N MET A 97 -2.29 4.76 7.30
CA MET A 97 -2.04 6.08 6.76
C MET A 97 -2.62 6.20 5.36
N ARG A 98 -3.58 7.10 5.23
CA ARG A 98 -4.29 7.38 3.98
C ARG A 98 -3.55 8.38 3.12
N PHE A 99 -3.53 8.17 1.81
CA PHE A 99 -3.24 9.24 0.87
C PHE A 99 -4.39 9.46 -0.11
N SER A 100 -4.53 10.69 -0.57
CA SER A 100 -5.59 11.08 -1.50
C SER A 100 -5.05 12.04 -2.57
N THR A 101 -5.51 11.89 -3.80
CA THR A 101 -5.28 12.87 -4.86
C THR A 101 -6.55 13.13 -5.67
N LEU A 102 -6.89 14.40 -5.83
CA LEU A 102 -8.08 14.81 -6.61
C LEU A 102 -7.91 14.47 -8.09
N GLU A 103 -6.72 14.67 -8.63
CA GLU A 103 -6.43 14.47 -10.06
C GLU A 103 -6.64 13.03 -10.51
N SER A 104 -6.26 12.07 -9.68
CA SER A 104 -6.45 10.64 -9.98
C SER A 104 -7.72 10.04 -9.38
N SER A 105 -8.48 10.86 -8.63
CA SER A 105 -9.70 10.41 -7.96
C SER A 105 -9.48 9.16 -7.09
N ILE A 106 -8.43 9.21 -6.24
CA ILE A 106 -8.07 8.12 -5.34
C ILE A 106 -7.97 8.60 -3.89
N SER A 107 -8.44 7.78 -2.97
CA SER A 107 -8.16 7.86 -1.53
C SER A 107 -8.04 6.45 -0.99
N CYS A 108 -6.86 6.05 -0.56
CA CYS A 108 -6.58 4.66 -0.14
C CYS A 108 -5.49 4.57 0.92
N GLU A 109 -5.39 3.39 1.51
CA GLU A 109 -4.40 3.02 2.52
C GLU A 109 -3.54 1.86 2.00
N PRO A 110 -2.34 2.13 1.45
CA PRO A 110 -1.43 1.07 1.03
C PRO A 110 -0.90 0.24 2.21
N ASP A 111 -0.43 -0.99 1.93
CA ASP A 111 0.22 -1.81 2.95
C ASP A 111 1.49 -1.16 3.50
N VAL A 112 2.32 -0.61 2.61
CA VAL A 112 3.51 0.18 2.97
C VAL A 112 3.71 1.27 1.91
N PHE A 113 4.12 2.46 2.32
CA PHE A 113 4.62 3.45 1.37
C PHE A 113 5.78 4.28 1.95
N VAL A 114 6.55 4.87 1.06
CA VAL A 114 7.64 5.78 1.39
C VAL A 114 7.31 7.17 0.89
N LEU A 115 7.58 8.15 1.73
CA LEU A 115 7.47 9.57 1.43
C LEU A 115 8.82 10.22 1.72
N LEU A 116 9.49 10.73 0.68
CA LEU A 116 10.79 11.38 0.81
C LEU A 116 10.63 12.81 1.34
N HIS A 117 11.62 13.30 2.07
CA HIS A 117 11.65 14.70 2.53
C HIS A 117 11.62 15.67 1.37
N GLU A 118 12.32 15.37 0.28
CA GLU A 118 12.34 16.18 -0.94
C GLU A 118 10.93 16.41 -1.50
N THR A 119 10.10 15.38 -1.54
CA THR A 119 8.70 15.43 -2.02
C THR A 119 7.80 16.27 -1.10
N ILE A 120 8.03 16.19 0.22
CA ILE A 120 7.33 17.06 1.18
C ILE A 120 7.77 18.51 1.04
N GLU A 121 9.08 18.76 0.94
CA GLU A 121 9.67 20.10 0.88
C GLU A 121 9.36 20.81 -0.45
N SER A 122 9.23 20.08 -1.55
CA SER A 122 8.82 20.61 -2.85
C SER A 122 7.36 21.08 -2.87
N GLY A 123 6.54 20.59 -1.93
CA GLY A 123 5.10 20.85 -1.88
C GLY A 123 4.27 19.99 -2.83
N GLU A 124 4.87 18.98 -3.47
CA GLU A 124 4.13 17.99 -4.27
C GLU A 124 3.16 17.18 -3.40
N VAL A 125 3.47 17.06 -2.11
CA VAL A 125 2.66 16.40 -1.10
C VAL A 125 2.37 17.35 0.06
N VAL A 126 1.11 17.39 0.49
CA VAL A 126 0.65 18.17 1.65
C VAL A 126 0.16 17.23 2.73
N LEU A 127 0.68 17.42 3.94
CA LEU A 127 0.28 16.64 5.12
C LEU A 127 -0.94 17.27 5.78
N THR A 128 -2.04 16.53 5.92
CA THR A 128 -3.27 16.99 6.59
C THR A 128 -3.16 16.76 8.08
N PRO A 129 -3.18 17.83 8.92
CA PRO A 129 -3.06 17.68 10.36
C PRO A 129 -4.25 16.94 10.97
N ALA A 130 -4.00 16.20 12.05
CA ALA A 130 -5.05 15.67 12.90
C ALA A 130 -5.82 16.80 13.61
N SER A 131 -7.09 16.59 13.90
CA SER A 131 -7.90 17.53 14.67
C SER A 131 -7.32 17.69 16.09
N GLY A 132 -7.33 18.92 16.62
CA GLY A 132 -6.88 19.21 17.99
C GLY A 132 -5.50 19.85 18.11
N GLY A 133 -4.84 20.24 17.00
CA GLY A 133 -3.60 21.02 17.02
C GLY A 133 -2.37 20.23 17.47
N THR A 134 -2.38 18.92 17.33
CA THR A 134 -1.21 18.06 17.52
C THR A 134 -0.26 18.17 16.32
N ALA A 135 1.03 17.91 16.53
CA ALA A 135 2.01 17.78 15.45
C ALA A 135 1.91 16.42 14.75
N ASP A 136 0.67 15.92 14.56
CA ASP A 136 0.38 14.64 13.94
C ASP A 136 -0.47 14.82 12.68
N PHE A 137 -0.42 13.86 11.78
CA PHE A 137 -1.06 13.92 10.48
C PHE A 137 -1.89 12.66 10.24
N ILE A 138 -3.04 12.81 9.60
CA ILE A 138 -4.02 11.73 9.35
C ILE A 138 -4.18 11.39 7.87
N GLU A 139 -3.70 12.24 6.99
CA GLU A 139 -3.80 12.04 5.55
C GLU A 139 -2.65 12.74 4.83
N ILE A 140 -2.27 12.19 3.70
CA ILE A 140 -1.34 12.78 2.75
C ILE A 140 -2.14 13.16 1.50
N GLN A 141 -2.07 14.42 1.09
CA GLN A 141 -2.62 14.88 -0.19
C GLN A 141 -1.51 14.95 -1.22
N GLY A 142 -1.58 14.12 -2.24
CA GLY A 142 -0.54 13.89 -3.25
C GLY A 142 -0.12 12.42 -3.26
N GLY A 143 0.60 12.01 -4.29
CA GLY A 143 1.11 10.64 -4.43
C GLY A 143 2.40 10.44 -3.63
N PRO A 144 2.54 9.38 -2.81
CA PRO A 144 3.82 9.03 -2.21
C PRO A 144 4.85 8.62 -3.27
N ASP A 145 6.14 8.66 -2.91
CA ASP A 145 7.22 8.31 -3.83
C ASP A 145 7.22 6.82 -4.23
N LEU A 146 7.01 5.97 -3.26
CA LEU A 146 6.98 4.51 -3.44
C LEU A 146 5.77 3.95 -2.72
N VAL A 147 5.02 3.07 -3.39
CA VAL A 147 3.91 2.29 -2.81
C VAL A 147 4.18 0.81 -2.95
N ILE A 148 3.85 0.04 -1.92
CA ILE A 148 4.02 -1.41 -1.88
C ILE A 148 2.70 -2.05 -1.46
N GLU A 149 2.23 -2.99 -2.27
CA GLU A 149 1.07 -3.81 -1.95
C GLU A 149 1.47 -5.28 -1.81
N ILE A 150 0.91 -5.92 -0.80
CA ILE A 150 1.11 -7.34 -0.53
C ILE A 150 -0.21 -8.05 -0.78
N VAL A 151 -0.25 -8.83 -1.83
CA VAL A 151 -1.49 -9.44 -2.33
C VAL A 151 -2.09 -10.40 -1.31
N SER A 152 -3.33 -10.13 -0.93
CA SER A 152 -4.19 -11.01 -0.15
C SER A 152 -5.17 -11.78 -1.05
N PRO A 153 -5.85 -12.83 -0.57
CA PRO A 153 -6.84 -13.55 -1.38
C PRO A 153 -7.99 -12.67 -1.90
N SER A 154 -8.40 -11.66 -1.13
CA SER A 154 -9.48 -10.73 -1.49
C SER A 154 -9.01 -9.55 -2.33
N SER A 155 -7.73 -9.17 -2.24
CA SER A 155 -7.23 -7.94 -2.87
C SER A 155 -6.63 -8.14 -4.27
N VAL A 156 -6.56 -9.37 -4.81
CA VAL A 156 -5.91 -9.68 -6.10
C VAL A 156 -6.30 -8.71 -7.21
N ALA A 157 -7.60 -8.55 -7.46
CA ALA A 157 -8.07 -7.69 -8.53
C ALA A 157 -7.82 -6.20 -8.24
N LYS A 158 -7.85 -5.80 -6.97
CA LYS A 158 -7.52 -4.46 -6.52
C LYS A 158 -6.04 -4.17 -6.79
N ASP A 159 -5.13 -4.96 -6.23
CA ASP A 159 -3.71 -4.69 -6.24
C ASP A 159 -3.07 -4.86 -7.64
N THR A 160 -3.57 -5.81 -8.44
CA THR A 160 -2.97 -6.10 -9.75
C THR A 160 -3.59 -5.34 -10.93
N ARG A 161 -4.81 -4.80 -10.79
CA ARG A 161 -5.55 -4.20 -11.92
C ARG A 161 -6.09 -2.81 -11.66
N ARG A 162 -6.65 -2.54 -10.47
CA ARG A 162 -7.31 -1.25 -10.19
C ARG A 162 -6.35 -0.21 -9.63
N LEU A 163 -5.48 -0.59 -8.70
CA LEU A 163 -4.55 0.32 -8.06
C LEU A 163 -3.41 0.79 -8.98
N PRO A 164 -2.75 -0.05 -9.80
CA PRO A 164 -1.63 0.41 -10.59
C PRO A 164 -1.94 1.62 -11.50
N PRO A 165 -3.03 1.65 -12.31
CA PRO A 165 -3.36 2.83 -13.08
C PRO A 165 -3.73 4.05 -12.21
N ALA A 166 -4.37 3.83 -11.06
CA ALA A 166 -4.71 4.91 -10.14
C ALA A 166 -3.47 5.49 -9.46
N TYR A 167 -2.53 4.65 -9.01
CA TYR A 167 -1.24 5.07 -8.47
C TYR A 167 -0.39 5.82 -9.51
N PHE A 168 -0.37 5.32 -10.73
CA PHE A 168 0.30 6.02 -11.82
C PHE A 168 -0.29 7.43 -12.03
N ALA A 169 -1.60 7.55 -12.12
CA ALA A 169 -2.28 8.83 -12.25
C ALA A 169 -2.08 9.75 -11.03
N ALA A 170 -1.93 9.17 -9.83
CA ALA A 170 -1.66 9.88 -8.58
C ALA A 170 -0.23 10.46 -8.48
N GLY A 171 0.65 10.16 -9.42
CA GLY A 171 2.03 10.64 -9.38
C GLY A 171 3.01 9.70 -8.66
N VAL A 172 2.56 8.55 -8.14
CA VAL A 172 3.45 7.56 -7.51
C VAL A 172 4.61 7.24 -8.45
N ARG A 173 5.85 7.35 -7.96
CA ARG A 173 7.05 7.19 -8.79
C ARG A 173 7.42 5.73 -9.01
N GLU A 174 7.21 4.90 -8.00
CA GLU A 174 7.56 3.48 -8.02
C GLU A 174 6.50 2.65 -7.31
N TYR A 175 6.19 1.47 -7.85
CA TYR A 175 5.20 0.55 -7.30
C TYR A 175 5.81 -0.84 -7.13
N TRP A 176 5.70 -1.43 -5.95
CA TRP A 176 6.11 -2.80 -5.68
C TRP A 176 4.90 -3.69 -5.44
N LEU A 177 4.87 -4.83 -6.10
CA LEU A 177 3.85 -5.83 -5.92
C LEU A 177 4.47 -7.12 -5.39
N ILE A 178 3.94 -7.62 -4.28
CA ILE A 178 4.42 -8.84 -3.64
C ILE A 178 3.28 -9.83 -3.53
N ASP A 179 3.45 -11.03 -4.07
CA ASP A 179 2.51 -12.14 -3.88
C ASP A 179 3.24 -13.35 -3.29
N ALA A 180 2.99 -13.60 -2.01
CA ALA A 180 3.57 -14.72 -1.25
C ALA A 180 2.55 -15.82 -0.92
N ARG A 181 1.37 -15.82 -1.57
CA ARG A 181 0.28 -16.77 -1.28
C ARG A 181 0.55 -18.17 -1.81
N GLY A 182 1.29 -18.26 -2.89
CA GLY A 182 1.56 -19.51 -3.60
C GLY A 182 2.88 -20.19 -3.20
N GLU A 183 3.18 -21.27 -3.95
CA GLU A 183 4.46 -21.97 -3.83
C GLU A 183 5.61 -21.14 -4.39
N ASP A 184 5.34 -20.25 -5.34
CA ASP A 184 6.31 -19.30 -5.88
C ASP A 184 6.10 -17.93 -5.26
N LEU A 185 7.18 -17.37 -4.73
CA LEU A 185 7.21 -15.99 -4.26
C LEU A 185 7.37 -15.06 -5.47
N GLN A 186 6.41 -14.16 -5.64
CA GLN A 186 6.47 -13.13 -6.68
C GLN A 186 6.81 -11.79 -6.01
N PHE A 187 7.83 -11.14 -6.51
CA PHE A 187 8.24 -9.80 -6.13
C PHE A 187 8.61 -9.03 -7.39
N GLN A 188 7.87 -7.97 -7.67
CA GLN A 188 8.11 -7.15 -8.85
C GLN A 188 8.14 -5.67 -8.48
N ILE A 189 9.18 -4.98 -8.93
CA ILE A 189 9.32 -3.52 -8.89
C ILE A 189 8.88 -2.97 -10.23
N PHE A 190 8.00 -1.98 -10.19
CA PHE A 190 7.53 -1.27 -11.36
C PHE A 190 7.97 0.20 -11.26
N ARG A 191 8.62 0.69 -12.29
CA ARG A 191 8.97 2.12 -12.45
C ARG A 191 7.96 2.84 -13.34
N ARG A 192 7.93 4.15 -13.28
CA ARG A 192 7.10 4.93 -14.20
C ARG A 192 7.63 4.81 -15.63
N GLY A 193 6.72 4.47 -16.56
CA GLY A 193 6.92 4.60 -17.99
C GLY A 193 6.17 5.82 -18.54
N GLU A 194 6.05 5.91 -19.86
CA GLU A 194 5.38 7.02 -20.53
C GLU A 194 3.86 7.06 -20.28
N SER A 195 3.21 5.90 -20.22
CA SER A 195 1.74 5.78 -20.14
C SER A 195 1.24 4.84 -19.05
N GLY A 196 2.11 4.39 -18.16
CA GLY A 196 1.81 3.44 -17.09
C GLY A 196 3.09 2.94 -16.43
N PHE A 197 2.91 2.09 -15.46
CA PHE A 197 4.03 1.39 -14.84
C PHE A 197 4.62 0.32 -15.75
N VAL A 198 5.93 0.16 -15.71
CA VAL A 198 6.73 -0.81 -16.48
C VAL A 198 7.52 -1.65 -15.50
N GLU A 199 7.52 -2.95 -15.69
CA GLU A 199 8.32 -3.89 -14.89
C GLU A 199 9.81 -3.59 -15.02
N ASN A 200 10.52 -3.60 -13.89
CA ASN A 200 11.97 -3.57 -13.91
C ASN A 200 12.53 -4.95 -14.24
N ASP A 201 13.70 -4.95 -14.89
CA ASP A 201 14.43 -6.17 -15.18
C ASP A 201 14.90 -6.83 -13.88
N VAL A 202 14.81 -8.15 -13.85
CA VAL A 202 15.31 -8.99 -12.77
C VAL A 202 16.64 -9.57 -13.20
N ASP A 203 17.71 -9.31 -12.46
CA ASP A 203 19.00 -9.89 -12.79
C ASP A 203 19.13 -11.38 -12.46
N ALA A 204 20.27 -11.99 -12.82
CA ALA A 204 20.52 -13.42 -12.59
C ALA A 204 20.53 -13.82 -11.10
N GLU A 205 20.68 -12.86 -10.19
CA GLU A 205 20.65 -13.08 -8.75
C GLU A 205 19.27 -12.74 -8.12
N GLY A 206 18.32 -12.26 -8.93
CA GLY A 206 16.97 -11.90 -8.52
C GLY A 206 16.81 -10.47 -8.01
N PHE A 207 17.81 -9.60 -8.22
CA PHE A 207 17.72 -8.19 -7.83
C PHE A 207 17.07 -7.33 -8.90
N GLN A 208 16.32 -6.34 -8.46
CA GLN A 208 15.68 -5.32 -9.28
C GLN A 208 16.08 -3.93 -8.78
N ASP A 209 16.18 -2.98 -9.68
CA ASP A 209 16.54 -1.60 -9.33
C ASP A 209 15.34 -0.86 -8.73
N SER A 210 15.59 -0.04 -7.71
CA SER A 210 14.68 0.96 -7.18
C SER A 210 15.29 2.33 -7.43
N ASP A 211 14.65 3.09 -8.34
CA ASP A 211 15.08 4.45 -8.67
C ASP A 211 14.79 5.42 -7.52
N VAL A 212 13.70 5.19 -6.78
CA VAL A 212 13.31 6.03 -5.63
C VAL A 212 14.30 5.93 -4.48
N LEU A 213 14.85 4.74 -4.23
CA LEU A 213 15.75 4.49 -3.10
C LEU A 213 17.23 4.45 -3.49
N ASP A 214 17.54 4.54 -4.78
CA ASP A 214 18.91 4.40 -5.33
C ASP A 214 19.60 3.12 -4.79
N ARG A 215 18.87 2.01 -4.90
CA ARG A 215 19.30 0.68 -4.41
C ARG A 215 18.70 -0.41 -5.28
N ARG A 216 19.21 -1.61 -5.07
CA ARG A 216 18.67 -2.84 -5.68
C ARG A 216 18.12 -3.75 -4.60
N TYR A 217 16.96 -4.31 -4.87
CA TYR A 217 16.25 -5.16 -3.91
C TYR A 217 15.92 -6.52 -4.47
N ARG A 218 15.95 -7.51 -3.58
CA ARG A 218 15.51 -8.88 -3.84
C ARG A 218 14.75 -9.38 -2.63
N LEU A 219 13.55 -9.89 -2.83
CA LEU A 219 12.79 -10.57 -1.79
C LEU A 219 12.99 -12.07 -1.91
N THR A 220 13.43 -12.69 -0.84
CA THR A 220 13.62 -14.14 -0.74
C THR A 220 12.83 -14.72 0.43
N ARG A 221 12.64 -16.02 0.43
CA ARG A 221 12.10 -16.76 1.57
C ARG A 221 12.93 -18.00 1.87
N GLU A 222 13.07 -18.31 3.12
CA GLU A 222 13.78 -19.48 3.64
C GLU A 222 12.92 -20.22 4.68
N ARG A 223 13.23 -21.49 4.94
CA ARG A 223 12.53 -22.22 6.00
C ARG A 223 13.06 -21.80 7.36
N GLY A 224 12.13 -21.41 8.22
CA GLY A 224 12.40 -21.09 9.61
C GLY A 224 12.47 -22.31 10.51
N ARG A 225 12.58 -22.08 11.83
CA ARG A 225 12.79 -23.13 12.84
C ARG A 225 11.67 -24.17 12.92
N ARG A 226 10.42 -23.75 12.60
CA ARG A 226 9.23 -24.63 12.65
C ARG A 226 8.70 -24.98 11.26
N ASP A 227 9.61 -24.91 10.26
CA ASP A 227 9.30 -25.14 8.85
C ASP A 227 8.34 -24.09 8.22
N GLU A 228 8.09 -22.98 8.92
CA GLU A 228 7.39 -21.82 8.37
C GLU A 228 8.28 -21.03 7.39
N TRP A 229 7.66 -20.24 6.50
CA TRP A 229 8.40 -19.32 5.66
C TRP A 229 8.85 -18.08 6.44
N ARG A 230 10.12 -17.72 6.28
CA ARG A 230 10.69 -16.44 6.71
C ARG A 230 11.10 -15.64 5.49
N PHE A 231 10.75 -14.36 5.48
CA PHE A 231 11.02 -13.46 4.37
C PHE A 231 12.21 -12.55 4.69
N VAL A 232 13.03 -12.32 3.68
CA VAL A 232 14.19 -11.44 3.76
C VAL A 232 14.19 -10.53 2.54
N LEU A 233 14.11 -9.22 2.75
CA LEU A 233 14.35 -8.23 1.72
C LEU A 233 15.84 -7.86 1.75
N ASP A 234 16.59 -8.39 0.81
CA ASP A 234 18.00 -8.07 0.61
C ASP A 234 18.14 -6.73 -0.13
N GLU A 235 19.17 -5.98 0.23
CA GLU A 235 19.52 -4.70 -0.38
C GLU A 235 20.97 -4.70 -0.87
N ARG A 236 21.22 -4.07 -2.00
CA ARG A 236 22.56 -3.78 -2.55
C ARG A 236 22.63 -2.35 -3.06
N MET A 237 23.84 -1.82 -3.18
CA MET A 237 24.07 -0.57 -3.90
C MET A 237 23.58 -0.70 -5.35
N ALA A 238 23.00 0.36 -5.89
CA ALA A 238 22.78 0.44 -7.33
C ALA A 238 24.12 0.26 -8.04
N HIS A 239 24.09 -0.26 -9.28
CA HIS A 239 25.32 -0.37 -10.04
C HIS A 239 25.89 1.03 -10.24
N GLY A 240 27.08 1.28 -9.72
CA GLY A 240 27.74 2.57 -9.80
C GLY A 240 27.85 3.04 -11.24
N SER A 241 27.38 4.25 -11.46
CA SER A 241 27.71 5.09 -12.62
C SER A 241 29.19 5.41 -12.65
#